data_3355cc95fade449b224d38001d7290e0
#
_entry.id   3355cc95fade449b224d38001d7290e0
#
_cell.length_a   1.000
_cell.length_b   1.000
_cell.length_c   1.000
_cell.angle_alpha   90.00
_cell.angle_beta   90.00
_cell.angle_gamma   90.00
#
_symmetry.space_group_name_H-M   'P 1'
#
loop_
_entity.id
_entity.type
_entity.pdbx_description
1 polymer ?
#
loop_
_entity_poly.entity_id
_entity_poly.type
_entity_poly.pdbx_seq_one_letter_code
_entity_poly.pdbx_strand_id
1 'polypeptide(L)' 'MKWILLYQICSLANSFCYPPLTDREALSYSECVSRGAEKTIELVSKAPKEFDEQKYIVKYWCLSEDYINKPPAYYKSIK' A
#
# COMPACT_ATOMS: atom_id res chain seq x y z
N MET A 1 18.20 6.42 -5.62
CA MET A 1 16.75 6.71 -5.81
C MET A 1 15.98 6.12 -4.64
N LYS A 2 15.06 6.89 -4.10
CA LYS A 2 14.26 6.45 -2.96
C LYS A 2 12.93 5.91 -3.43
N TRP A 3 12.45 4.91 -2.73
CA TRP A 3 11.14 4.32 -2.98
C TRP A 3 10.25 4.58 -1.77
N ILE A 4 9.00 4.85 -2.02
CA ILE A 4 8.04 5.14 -0.96
C ILE A 4 6.98 4.05 -0.96
N LEU A 5 6.76 3.47 0.21
CA LEU A 5 5.75 2.46 0.40
C LEU A 5 4.44 3.13 0.81
N LEU A 6 3.42 2.91 0.02
CA LEU A 6 2.05 3.32 0.33
C LEU A 6 1.23 2.06 0.60
N TYR A 7 0.41 2.09 1.61
CA TYR A 7 -0.49 0.98 1.87
C TYR A 7 -1.89 1.49 2.22
N GLN A 8 -2.88 0.66 1.98
CA GLN A 8 -4.28 1.04 2.16
C GLN A 8 -5.07 -0.17 2.63
N ILE A 9 -5.96 0.04 3.58
CA ILE A 9 -6.85 -1.01 4.08
C ILE A 9 -8.25 -0.72 3.56
N CYS A 10 -8.87 -1.73 2.98
CA CYS A 10 -10.23 -1.62 2.45
C CYS A 10 -11.10 -2.71 3.07
N SER A 11 -12.38 -2.38 3.29
CA SER A 11 -13.37 -3.35 3.75
C SER A 11 -14.25 -3.74 2.57
N LEU A 12 -14.23 -5.01 2.20
CA LEU A 12 -15.08 -5.52 1.13
C LEU A 12 -16.54 -5.62 1.58
N ALA A 13 -16.75 -5.88 2.87
CA ALA A 13 -18.10 -5.99 3.41
C ALA A 13 -18.86 -4.67 3.34
N ASN A 14 -18.17 -3.56 3.56
CA ASN A 14 -18.78 -2.24 3.59
C ASN A 14 -18.47 -1.41 2.34
N SER A 15 -17.75 -1.96 1.39
CA SER A 15 -17.32 -1.25 0.17
C SER A 15 -16.64 0.08 0.50
N PHE A 16 -15.73 0.04 1.46
CA PHE A 16 -15.10 1.24 2.00
C PHE A 16 -13.60 1.05 2.10
N CYS A 17 -12.86 2.10 1.77
CA CYS A 17 -11.39 2.10 1.92
C CYS A 17 -10.97 3.26 2.79
N TYR A 18 -10.06 2.99 3.72
CA TYR A 18 -9.42 4.06 4.48
C TYR A 18 -8.44 4.80 3.58
N PRO A 19 -8.10 6.05 3.91
CA PRO A 19 -7.11 6.79 3.13
C PRO A 19 -5.76 6.06 3.11
N PRO A 20 -5.04 6.14 1.98
CA PRO A 20 -3.71 5.53 1.92
C PRO A 20 -2.75 6.13 2.94
N LEU A 21 -1.89 5.29 3.47
CA LEU A 21 -0.88 5.70 4.44
C LEU A 21 0.51 5.45 3.86
N THR A 22 1.48 6.26 4.26
CA THR A 22 2.85 6.08 3.85
C THR A 22 3.65 5.40 4.96
N ASP A 23 4.58 4.54 4.55
CA ASP A 23 5.54 3.97 5.47
C ASP A 23 6.91 4.60 5.18
N ARG A 24 7.95 4.07 5.83
CA ARG A 24 9.29 4.60 5.67
C ARG A 24 9.80 4.44 4.24
N GLU A 25 10.73 5.32 3.86
CA GLU A 25 11.39 5.22 2.58
C GLU A 25 12.27 3.97 2.52
N ALA A 26 12.39 3.41 1.34
CA ALA A 26 13.27 2.29 1.06
C ALA A 26 14.29 2.70 0.02
N LEU A 27 15.46 2.06 0.04
CA LEU A 27 16.52 2.38 -0.90
C LEU A 27 16.40 1.66 -2.23
N SER A 28 15.59 0.60 -2.29
CA SER A 28 15.39 -0.16 -3.51
C SER A 28 13.96 -0.66 -3.61
N TYR A 29 13.58 -1.03 -4.82
CA TYR A 29 12.25 -1.58 -5.06
C TYR A 29 12.04 -2.89 -4.30
N SER A 30 13.04 -3.76 -4.31
CA SER A 30 12.92 -5.05 -3.61
C SER A 30 12.78 -4.86 -2.11
N GLU A 31 13.48 -3.89 -1.52
CA GLU A 31 13.31 -3.57 -0.11
C GLU A 31 11.90 -3.06 0.17
N CYS A 32 11.37 -2.22 -0.72
CA CYS A 32 10.02 -1.69 -0.58
C CYS A 32 8.99 -2.82 -0.62
N VAL A 33 9.13 -3.75 -1.55
CA VAL A 33 8.21 -4.88 -1.67
C VAL A 33 8.28 -5.76 -0.43
N SER A 34 9.48 -6.03 0.08
CA SER A 34 9.65 -6.81 1.31
C SER A 34 8.95 -6.16 2.49
N ARG A 35 9.10 -4.85 2.63
CA ARG A 35 8.43 -4.12 3.70
C ARG A 35 6.91 -4.14 3.54
N GLY A 36 6.42 -4.04 2.30
CA GLY A 36 4.99 -4.13 2.03
C GLY A 36 4.41 -5.45 2.45
N ALA A 37 5.10 -6.54 2.14
CA ALA A 37 4.68 -7.87 2.53
C ALA A 37 4.70 -8.04 4.06
N GLU A 38 5.76 -7.58 4.70
CA GLU A 38 5.87 -7.64 6.16
C GLU A 38 4.77 -6.82 6.84
N LYS A 39 4.50 -5.64 6.32
CA LYS A 39 3.46 -4.77 6.86
C LYS A 39 2.08 -5.42 6.74
N THR A 40 1.82 -6.05 5.63
CA THR A 40 0.56 -6.76 5.42
C THR A 40 0.39 -7.88 6.43
N ILE A 41 1.42 -8.69 6.62
CA ILE A 41 1.39 -9.78 7.60
C ILE A 41 1.20 -9.24 9.01
N GLU A 42 1.92 -8.18 9.35
CA GLU A 42 1.82 -7.55 10.66
C GLU A 42 0.39 -7.07 10.94
N LEU A 43 -0.21 -6.37 9.99
CA LEU A 43 -1.57 -5.83 10.18
C LEU A 43 -2.59 -6.94 10.35
N VAL A 44 -2.50 -7.97 9.52
CA VAL A 44 -3.45 -9.10 9.62
C VAL A 44 -3.25 -9.87 10.91
N SER A 45 -1.99 -10.04 11.34
CA SER A 45 -1.68 -10.78 12.57
C SER A 45 -2.19 -10.10 13.82
N LYS A 46 -2.31 -8.77 13.81
CA LYS A 46 -2.80 -8.02 14.97
C LYS A 46 -4.29 -8.16 15.19
N ALA A 47 -5.05 -8.36 14.12
CA ALA A 47 -6.51 -8.42 14.22
C ALA A 47 -7.09 -9.42 13.21
N PRO A 48 -6.70 -10.71 13.30
CA PRO A 48 -7.12 -11.68 12.29
C PRO A 48 -8.63 -11.85 12.21
N LYS A 49 -9.32 -11.78 13.33
CA LYS A 49 -10.78 -11.93 13.33
C LYS A 49 -11.46 -10.76 12.61
N GLU A 50 -10.98 -9.55 12.84
CA GLU A 50 -11.56 -8.38 12.19
C GLU A 50 -11.34 -8.42 10.68
N PHE A 51 -10.15 -8.86 10.25
CA PHE A 51 -9.88 -9.01 8.82
C PHE A 51 -10.81 -10.02 8.17
N ASP A 52 -11.09 -11.12 8.85
CA ASP A 52 -12.00 -12.13 8.33
C ASP A 52 -13.46 -11.67 8.35
N GLU A 53 -13.91 -11.10 9.47
CA GLU A 53 -15.31 -10.71 9.64
C GLU A 53 -15.69 -9.51 8.77
N GLN A 54 -14.83 -8.51 8.72
CA GLN A 54 -15.08 -7.29 7.95
C GLN A 54 -14.60 -7.41 6.51
N LYS A 55 -13.97 -8.53 6.18
CA LYS A 55 -13.39 -8.77 4.86
C LYS A 55 -12.46 -7.63 4.45
N TYR A 56 -11.56 -7.29 5.38
CA TYR A 56 -10.53 -6.29 5.10
C TYR A 56 -9.49 -6.89 4.16
N ILE A 57 -8.98 -6.05 3.28
CA ILE A 57 -7.83 -6.40 2.45
C ILE A 57 -6.80 -5.29 2.59
N VAL A 58 -5.54 -5.64 2.40
CA VAL A 58 -4.45 -4.68 2.44
C VAL A 58 -3.86 -4.59 1.04
N LYS A 59 -3.78 -3.37 0.53
CA LYS A 59 -3.13 -3.09 -0.75
C LYS A 59 -1.87 -2.28 -0.45
N TYR A 60 -0.82 -2.50 -1.23
CA TYR A 60 0.36 -1.66 -1.09
C TYR A 60 0.98 -1.39 -2.45
N TRP A 61 1.67 -0.26 -2.53
CA TRP A 61 2.34 0.19 -3.73
C TRP A 61 3.74 0.64 -3.38
N CYS A 62 4.67 0.35 -4.29
CA CYS A 62 6.04 0.85 -4.19
C CYS A 62 6.24 1.84 -5.32
N LEU A 63 6.33 3.11 -4.98
CA LEU A 63 6.49 4.18 -5.94
C LEU A 63 7.84 4.85 -5.77
N SER A 64 8.51 5.13 -6.88
CA SER A 64 9.75 5.89 -6.82
C SER A 64 9.43 7.36 -6.55
N GLU A 65 10.37 8.06 -5.97
CA GLU A 65 10.22 9.48 -5.71
C GLU A 65 9.94 10.25 -7.00
N ASP A 66 10.61 9.88 -8.08
CA ASP A 66 10.40 10.51 -9.38
C ASP A 66 8.99 10.30 -9.90
N TYR A 67 8.46 9.11 -9.68
CA TYR A 67 7.10 8.77 -10.11
C TYR A 67 6.06 9.65 -9.42
N ILE A 68 6.26 9.92 -8.15
CA ILE A 68 5.34 10.74 -7.37
C ILE A 68 5.42 12.20 -7.82
N ASN A 69 6.63 12.71 -8.03
CA ASN A 69 6.83 14.10 -8.40
C ASN A 69 6.50 14.39 -9.86
N LYS A 70 6.76 13.41 -10.74
CA LYS A 70 6.53 13.56 -12.19
C LYS A 70 5.88 12.29 -12.73
N PRO A 71 4.56 12.14 -12.55
CA PRO A 71 3.88 10.94 -13.06
C PRO A 71 4.01 10.84 -14.58
N PRO A 72 4.15 9.62 -15.10
CA PRO A 72 4.21 9.43 -16.55
C PRO A 72 2.93 9.90 -17.24
N ALA A 73 3.02 10.23 -18.52
CA ALA A 73 1.89 10.71 -19.29
C ALA A 73 0.73 9.71 -19.30
N TYR A 74 1.03 8.41 -19.40
CA TYR A 74 -0.02 7.39 -19.40
C TYR A 74 -0.79 7.34 -18.07
N TYR A 75 -0.13 7.69 -16.98
CA TYR A 75 -0.79 7.74 -15.68
C TYR A 75 -1.89 8.80 -15.66
N LYS A 76 -1.61 9.95 -16.27
CA LYS A 76 -2.59 11.02 -16.36
C LYS A 76 -3.80 10.63 -17.21
N SER A 77 -3.57 9.87 -18.26
CA SER A 77 -4.64 9.46 -19.16
C SER A 77 -5.59 8.44 -18.55
N ILE A 78 -5.17 7.76 -17.49
CA ILE A 78 -6.01 6.77 -16.81
C ILE A 78 -7.14 7.45 -16.03
N LYS A 79 -6.91 8.65 -15.63
CA LYS A 79 -7.96 9.41 -14.93
C LYS A 79 -9.04 9.84 -15.88
#